data_6af19a940fd8ef36bb2f4a602484a757
#
_entry.id   6af19a940fd8ef36bb2f4a602484a757
#
_cell.length_a   1.000
_cell.length_b   1.000
_cell.length_c   1.000
_cell.angle_alpha   90.00
_cell.angle_beta   90.00
_cell.angle_gamma   90.00
#
_symmetry.space_group_name_H-M   'P 1'
#
loop_
_entity.id
_entity.type
_entity.pdbx_description
1 polymer ?
#
loop_
_entity_poly.entity_id
_entity_poly.type
_entity_poly.pdbx_seq_one_letter_code
_entity_poly.pdbx_strand_id
1 'polypeptide(L)'
;MLIRGDDPPKPPRGHPATRLELSPRGRAVLARPSYEALGALWAKWLRSVSTDELARIEAIKGQRKPGTLTSATTRRAAVAAALAALQPGAWTGAGKLLASLRAQQQPPLVATRSLRALWQLYVVDSYFGSLGHAGSRTWDLVEGRYALCVLFEYAATLGLIDVAYTDPRGARQDYRVLWGADQLSCLSRYDGLAAIRVNELGGAVLHDPEALPRLGLPVPRRGADGIGETGADRR
;
A
#
# COMPACT_ATOMS: atom_id res chain seq x y z
N MET A 1 -17.18 -8.58 -0.35
CA MET A 1 -18.44 -7.86 -0.08
C MET A 1 -19.41 -8.22 -1.19
N LEU A 2 -20.36 -9.11 -0.91
CA LEU A 2 -21.46 -9.42 -1.81
C LEU A 2 -22.44 -8.25 -1.69
N ILE A 3 -22.40 -7.32 -2.61
CA ILE A 3 -23.41 -6.27 -2.70
C ILE A 3 -24.69 -6.94 -3.24
N ARG A 4 -25.64 -7.19 -2.37
CA ARG A 4 -27.03 -7.35 -2.77
C ARG A 4 -27.50 -5.93 -3.06
N GLY A 5 -27.37 -5.48 -4.31
CA GLY A 5 -27.79 -4.16 -4.72
C GLY A 5 -29.25 -4.14 -5.06
N ASP A 6 -29.87 -3.05 -4.73
CA ASP A 6 -31.07 -2.54 -5.38
C ASP A 6 -30.87 -2.50 -6.89
N ASP A 7 -31.94 -2.53 -7.66
CA ASP A 7 -31.91 -2.56 -9.12
C ASP A 7 -30.86 -1.59 -9.68
N PRO A 8 -29.99 -2.06 -10.58
CA PRO A 8 -28.97 -1.19 -11.15
C PRO A 8 -29.63 0.01 -11.83
N PRO A 9 -29.05 1.20 -11.75
CA PRO A 9 -29.57 2.37 -12.42
C PRO A 9 -29.79 2.05 -13.90
N LYS A 10 -30.95 2.44 -14.44
CA LYS A 10 -31.31 2.18 -15.85
C LYS A 10 -30.15 2.65 -16.75
N PRO A 11 -29.62 1.77 -17.61
CA PRO A 11 -28.54 2.14 -18.50
C PRO A 11 -28.96 3.30 -19.41
N PRO A 12 -28.04 4.17 -19.81
CA PRO A 12 -28.33 5.21 -20.79
C PRO A 12 -28.91 4.59 -22.05
N ARG A 13 -29.91 5.27 -22.65
CA ARG A 13 -30.62 4.77 -23.84
C ARG A 13 -29.62 4.32 -24.92
N GLY A 14 -29.70 3.03 -25.29
CA GLY A 14 -28.88 2.45 -26.37
C GLY A 14 -27.86 1.39 -25.96
N HIS A 15 -27.63 1.13 -24.67
CA HIS A 15 -26.77 0.02 -24.27
C HIS A 15 -27.59 -1.06 -23.53
N PRO A 16 -27.42 -2.35 -23.93
CA PRO A 16 -28.04 -3.44 -23.19
C PRO A 16 -27.51 -3.47 -21.77
N ALA A 17 -28.39 -3.71 -20.79
CA ALA A 17 -27.98 -3.91 -19.41
C ALA A 17 -27.05 -5.12 -19.33
N THR A 18 -25.77 -4.90 -18.99
CA THR A 18 -24.80 -5.98 -18.84
C THR A 18 -24.94 -6.56 -17.45
N ARG A 19 -25.49 -7.76 -17.35
CA ARG A 19 -25.49 -8.53 -16.10
C ARG A 19 -24.08 -9.09 -15.87
N LEU A 20 -23.52 -8.79 -14.71
CA LEU A 20 -22.24 -9.37 -14.29
C LEU A 20 -22.50 -10.78 -13.73
N GLU A 21 -21.80 -11.76 -14.27
CA GLU A 21 -21.85 -13.14 -13.80
C GLU A 21 -20.43 -13.63 -13.48
N LEU A 22 -20.36 -14.56 -12.51
CA LEU A 22 -19.09 -15.21 -12.20
C LEU A 22 -18.65 -16.06 -13.38
N SER A 23 -17.43 -15.81 -13.87
CA SER A 23 -16.79 -16.68 -14.83
C SER A 23 -16.55 -18.09 -14.23
N PRO A 24 -16.39 -19.15 -15.06
CA PRO A 24 -16.01 -20.47 -14.54
C PRO A 24 -14.75 -20.43 -13.66
N ARG A 25 -13.78 -19.60 -14.04
CA ARG A 25 -12.56 -19.37 -13.26
C ARG A 25 -12.84 -18.68 -11.94
N GLY A 26 -13.75 -17.71 -11.92
CA GLY A 26 -14.19 -17.04 -10.66
C GLY A 26 -14.86 -18.04 -9.71
N ARG A 27 -15.74 -18.91 -10.21
CA ARG A 27 -16.35 -19.98 -9.43
C ARG A 27 -15.30 -20.95 -8.85
N ALA A 28 -14.33 -21.35 -9.66
CA ALA A 28 -13.25 -22.25 -9.23
C ALA A 28 -12.37 -21.62 -8.13
N VAL A 29 -12.11 -20.31 -8.18
CA VAL A 29 -11.38 -19.60 -7.14
C VAL A 29 -12.18 -19.56 -5.84
N LEU A 30 -13.48 -19.26 -5.91
CA LEU A 30 -14.36 -19.19 -4.73
C LEU A 30 -14.62 -20.57 -4.08
N ALA A 31 -14.42 -21.66 -4.80
CA ALA A 31 -14.52 -23.03 -4.26
C ALA A 31 -13.27 -23.46 -3.46
N ARG A 32 -12.19 -22.69 -3.47
CA ARG A 32 -10.98 -22.97 -2.70
C ARG A 32 -11.11 -22.49 -1.26
N PRO A 33 -10.30 -23.02 -0.32
CA PRO A 33 -10.14 -22.42 0.99
C PRO A 33 -9.82 -20.94 0.88
N SER A 34 -10.40 -20.11 1.77
CA SER A 34 -10.32 -18.65 1.67
C SER A 34 -8.89 -18.13 1.65
N TYR A 35 -7.99 -18.68 2.44
CA TYR A 35 -6.58 -18.29 2.48
C TYR A 35 -5.84 -18.56 1.15
N GLU A 36 -6.12 -19.69 0.48
CA GLU A 36 -5.53 -19.99 -0.84
C GLU A 36 -6.07 -19.05 -1.92
N ALA A 37 -7.38 -18.82 -1.92
CA ALA A 37 -8.02 -17.94 -2.88
C ALA A 37 -7.50 -16.49 -2.74
N LEU A 38 -7.38 -16.00 -1.52
CA LEU A 38 -6.90 -14.67 -1.21
C LEU A 38 -5.40 -14.53 -1.44
N GLY A 39 -4.62 -15.54 -1.11
CA GLY A 39 -3.20 -15.62 -1.44
C GLY A 39 -2.97 -15.52 -2.95
N ALA A 40 -3.74 -16.26 -3.74
CA ALA A 40 -3.67 -16.20 -5.20
C ALA A 40 -4.08 -14.81 -5.76
N LEU A 41 -5.08 -14.16 -5.17
CA LEU A 41 -5.49 -12.80 -5.54
C LEU A 41 -4.43 -11.76 -5.19
N TRP A 42 -3.89 -11.84 -3.96
CA TRP A 42 -2.79 -10.99 -3.50
C TRP A 42 -1.58 -11.11 -4.41
N ALA A 43 -1.15 -12.34 -4.68
CA ALA A 43 -0.05 -12.65 -5.57
C ALA A 43 -0.25 -12.11 -6.99
N LYS A 44 -1.44 -12.26 -7.54
CA LYS A 44 -1.78 -11.73 -8.86
C LYS A 44 -1.77 -10.21 -8.87
N TRP A 45 -2.31 -9.58 -7.84
CA TRP A 45 -2.31 -8.12 -7.72
C TRP A 45 -0.89 -7.57 -7.61
N LEU A 46 -0.01 -8.16 -6.80
CA LEU A 46 1.38 -7.75 -6.68
C LEU A 46 2.11 -7.67 -8.03
N ARG A 47 1.77 -8.55 -8.97
CA ARG A 47 2.36 -8.62 -10.32
C ARG A 47 1.58 -7.85 -11.40
N SER A 48 0.40 -7.34 -11.07
CA SER A 48 -0.42 -6.63 -12.04
C SER A 48 0.23 -5.30 -12.43
N VAL A 49 0.17 -4.97 -13.72
CA VAL A 49 0.64 -3.67 -14.24
C VAL A 49 -0.52 -2.77 -14.67
N SER A 50 -1.77 -3.21 -14.45
CA SER A 50 -2.96 -2.52 -14.95
C SER A 50 -3.35 -1.30 -14.13
N THR A 51 -2.91 -1.22 -12.88
CA THR A 51 -3.25 -0.13 -11.95
C THR A 51 -2.01 0.38 -11.24
N ASP A 52 -2.02 1.64 -10.89
CA ASP A 52 -1.03 2.28 -10.02
C ASP A 52 -1.77 2.89 -8.82
N GLU A 53 -1.44 2.45 -7.63
CA GLU A 53 -2.11 2.84 -6.39
C GLU A 53 -1.89 4.31 -6.05
N LEU A 54 -0.80 4.91 -6.53
CA LEU A 54 -0.57 6.35 -6.33
C LEU A 54 -1.70 7.18 -6.95
N ALA A 55 -2.33 6.69 -8.03
CA ALA A 55 -3.48 7.34 -8.65
C ALA A 55 -4.69 7.48 -7.72
N ARG A 56 -4.74 6.70 -6.62
CA ARG A 56 -5.76 6.82 -5.56
C ARG A 56 -5.54 8.04 -4.67
N ILE A 57 -4.37 8.66 -4.74
CA ILE A 57 -4.04 9.88 -4.00
C ILE A 57 -4.27 11.06 -4.93
N GLU A 58 -5.52 11.44 -5.06
CA GLU A 58 -6.00 12.41 -6.07
C GLU A 58 -5.40 13.81 -5.91
N ALA A 59 -4.97 14.17 -4.70
CA ALA A 59 -4.33 15.45 -4.45
C ALA A 59 -2.95 15.56 -5.10
N ILE A 60 -2.23 14.44 -5.28
CA ILE A 60 -0.93 14.43 -5.96
C ILE A 60 -1.17 14.39 -7.47
N LYS A 61 -0.77 15.44 -8.16
CA LYS A 61 -0.87 15.59 -9.62
C LYS A 61 0.47 15.31 -10.31
N GLY A 62 0.46 15.26 -11.65
CA GLY A 62 1.68 15.05 -12.44
C GLY A 62 2.09 13.59 -12.62
N GLN A 63 1.40 12.64 -12.02
CA GLN A 63 1.75 11.21 -11.99
C GLN A 63 1.80 10.54 -13.38
N ARG A 64 1.02 11.04 -14.35
CA ARG A 64 0.89 10.44 -15.69
C ARG A 64 2.04 10.75 -16.65
N LYS A 65 2.98 11.61 -16.25
CA LYS A 65 4.12 11.94 -17.10
C LYS A 65 5.06 10.73 -17.22
N PRO A 66 5.44 10.32 -18.43
CA PRO A 66 6.34 9.17 -18.62
C PRO A 66 7.65 9.34 -17.83
N GLY A 67 8.14 8.28 -17.23
CA GLY A 67 9.39 8.29 -16.45
C GLY A 67 9.31 8.97 -15.09
N THR A 68 8.13 9.44 -14.67
CA THR A 68 7.96 10.07 -13.36
C THR A 68 7.96 9.03 -12.24
N LEU A 69 7.27 7.92 -12.39
CA LEU A 69 7.11 6.92 -11.35
C LEU A 69 7.91 5.64 -11.61
N THR A 70 8.34 4.99 -10.55
CA THR A 70 8.90 3.64 -10.60
C THR A 70 7.81 2.61 -10.90
N SER A 71 8.19 1.35 -11.13
CA SER A 71 7.23 0.27 -11.34
C SER A 71 6.33 0.05 -10.13
N ALA A 72 5.01 -0.02 -10.34
CA ALA A 72 4.05 -0.33 -9.30
C ALA A 72 4.33 -1.71 -8.66
N THR A 73 4.80 -2.68 -9.42
CA THR A 73 5.14 -4.01 -8.90
C THR A 73 6.29 -3.97 -7.89
N THR A 74 7.33 -3.18 -8.17
CA THR A 74 8.46 -3.01 -7.24
C THR A 74 8.01 -2.36 -5.93
N ARG A 75 7.16 -1.34 -6.02
CA ARG A 75 6.63 -0.63 -4.85
C ARG A 75 5.75 -1.53 -3.98
N ARG A 76 4.86 -2.32 -4.61
CA ARG A 76 4.00 -3.30 -3.93
C ARG A 76 4.82 -4.36 -3.21
N ALA A 77 5.86 -4.87 -3.87
CA ALA A 77 6.74 -5.88 -3.29
C ALA A 77 7.39 -5.39 -1.99
N ALA A 78 7.82 -4.12 -1.94
CA ALA A 78 8.41 -3.55 -0.74
C ALA A 78 7.40 -3.43 0.42
N VAL A 79 6.15 -2.99 0.14
CA VAL A 79 5.10 -2.93 1.17
C VAL A 79 4.69 -4.34 1.62
N ALA A 80 4.60 -5.31 0.69
CA ALA A 80 4.29 -6.70 1.01
C ALA A 80 5.37 -7.32 1.90
N ALA A 81 6.66 -7.07 1.61
CA ALA A 81 7.77 -7.53 2.43
C ALA A 81 7.72 -6.93 3.85
N ALA A 82 7.38 -5.65 3.98
CA ALA A 82 7.22 -5.02 5.28
C ALA A 82 6.05 -5.61 6.08
N LEU A 83 4.94 -5.94 5.42
CA LEU A 83 3.82 -6.65 6.06
C LEU A 83 4.23 -8.05 6.52
N ALA A 84 4.94 -8.81 5.68
CA ALA A 84 5.42 -10.15 6.00
C ALA A 84 6.47 -10.15 7.13
N ALA A 85 7.11 -9.03 7.42
CA ALA A 85 8.02 -8.89 8.56
C ALA A 85 7.31 -8.63 9.90
N LEU A 86 6.01 -8.33 9.89
CA LEU A 86 5.25 -8.08 11.11
C LEU A 86 4.83 -9.39 11.77
N GLN A 87 4.82 -9.38 13.10
CA GLN A 87 4.29 -10.50 13.85
C GLN A 87 2.76 -10.55 13.74
N PRO A 88 2.16 -11.67 13.30
CA PRO A 88 0.71 -11.84 13.27
C PRO A 88 0.09 -11.62 14.65
N GLY A 89 -1.11 -11.05 14.69
CA GLY A 89 -1.85 -10.78 15.93
C GLY A 89 -1.45 -9.51 16.67
N ALA A 90 -0.26 -8.95 16.41
CA ALA A 90 0.21 -7.74 17.08
C ALA A 90 -0.20 -6.46 16.36
N TRP A 91 -0.74 -5.48 17.09
CA TRP A 91 -1.01 -4.15 16.56
C TRP A 91 0.30 -3.38 16.36
N THR A 92 0.47 -2.82 15.17
CA THR A 92 1.61 -1.98 14.81
C THR A 92 1.10 -0.60 14.38
N GLY A 93 1.59 0.46 15.03
CA GLY A 93 1.25 1.83 14.63
C GLY A 93 1.73 2.13 13.21
N ALA A 94 0.88 2.79 12.40
CA ALA A 94 1.21 3.14 11.02
C ALA A 94 2.50 3.97 10.93
N GLY A 95 2.73 4.89 11.88
CA GLY A 95 3.98 5.67 11.94
C GLY A 95 5.23 4.80 12.12
N LYS A 96 5.16 3.76 12.98
CA LYS A 96 6.26 2.81 13.20
C LYS A 96 6.56 2.00 11.93
N LEU A 97 5.51 1.54 11.25
CA LEU A 97 5.66 0.81 10.00
C LEU A 97 6.27 1.69 8.90
N LEU A 98 5.78 2.93 8.76
CA LEU A 98 6.34 3.88 7.79
C LEU A 98 7.81 4.22 8.10
N ALA A 99 8.17 4.38 9.38
CA ALA A 99 9.55 4.60 9.77
C ALA A 99 10.44 3.39 9.42
N SER A 100 9.95 2.17 9.64
CA SER A 100 10.65 0.94 9.24
C SER A 100 10.83 0.84 7.73
N LEU A 101 9.80 1.14 6.95
CA LEU A 101 9.89 1.19 5.49
C LEU A 101 10.92 2.23 5.02
N ARG A 102 10.94 3.40 5.64
CA ARG A 102 11.89 4.48 5.32
C ARG A 102 13.34 4.10 5.66
N ALA A 103 13.55 3.35 6.75
CA ALA A 103 14.88 2.94 7.19
C ALA A 103 15.48 1.80 6.34
N GLN A 104 14.70 1.11 5.53
CA GLN A 104 15.19 0.06 4.64
C GLN A 104 16.13 0.66 3.60
N GLN A 105 17.26 -0.01 3.33
CA GLN A 105 18.26 0.44 2.34
C GLN A 105 17.73 0.48 0.90
N GLN A 106 16.62 -0.22 0.65
CA GLN A 106 15.85 -0.16 -0.60
C GLN A 106 14.44 0.28 -0.25
N PRO A 107 14.21 1.56 0.06
CA PRO A 107 12.86 2.03 0.31
C PRO A 107 12.01 1.79 -0.91
N PRO A 108 10.69 1.53 -0.75
CA PRO A 108 9.75 1.54 -1.85
C PRO A 108 9.77 2.93 -2.47
N LEU A 109 10.57 3.10 -3.50
CA LEU A 109 10.63 4.36 -4.23
C LEU A 109 9.37 4.45 -5.08
N VAL A 110 8.40 5.18 -4.61
CA VAL A 110 7.19 5.51 -5.36
C VAL A 110 7.53 6.53 -6.41
N ALA A 111 8.23 7.56 -5.98
CA ALA A 111 8.71 8.57 -6.87
C ALA A 111 10.07 8.13 -7.39
N THR A 112 10.12 7.92 -8.60
CA THR A 112 11.11 8.28 -9.56
C THR A 112 12.54 7.86 -9.32
N ARG A 113 13.09 7.47 -10.42
CA ARG A 113 14.52 7.24 -10.63
C ARG A 113 15.40 8.47 -10.41
N SER A 114 14.85 9.67 -10.18
CA SER A 114 15.62 10.90 -10.03
C SER A 114 14.88 11.99 -9.27
N LEU A 115 15.62 12.84 -8.56
CA LEU A 115 15.08 14.03 -7.90
C LEU A 115 14.32 14.95 -8.87
N ARG A 116 14.73 15.00 -10.16
CA ARG A 116 14.06 15.80 -11.19
C ARG A 116 12.60 15.40 -11.38
N ALA A 117 12.27 14.16 -11.17
CA ALA A 117 10.91 13.67 -11.35
C ALA A 117 10.00 14.06 -10.18
N LEU A 118 10.54 14.30 -8.97
CA LEU A 118 9.77 14.87 -7.85
C LEU A 118 9.24 16.27 -8.20
N TRP A 119 9.97 17.04 -9.01
CA TRP A 119 9.52 18.35 -9.49
C TRP A 119 8.32 18.27 -10.42
N GLN A 120 8.04 17.10 -10.99
CA GLN A 120 6.88 16.89 -11.85
C GLN A 120 5.62 16.52 -11.06
N LEU A 121 5.78 16.05 -9.82
CA LEU A 121 4.68 15.79 -8.89
C LEU A 121 4.38 17.07 -8.11
N TYR A 122 3.10 17.40 -7.96
CA TYR A 122 2.69 18.62 -7.29
C TYR A 122 1.32 18.45 -6.62
N VAL A 123 1.05 19.35 -5.67
CA VAL A 123 -0.23 19.48 -4.99
C VAL A 123 -0.73 20.90 -5.29
N VAL A 124 -1.99 21.07 -5.64
CA VAL A 124 -2.65 22.34 -5.98
C VAL A 124 -2.03 23.03 -7.20
N ASP A 125 -0.83 23.60 -7.07
CA ASP A 125 -0.16 24.38 -8.12
C ASP A 125 1.09 23.66 -8.64
N SER A 126 1.25 23.64 -9.97
CA SER A 126 2.31 22.86 -10.63
C SER A 126 3.71 23.44 -10.45
N TYR A 127 3.84 24.70 -10.06
CA TYR A 127 5.11 25.38 -9.87
C TYR A 127 5.45 25.52 -8.38
N PHE A 128 4.60 26.20 -7.62
CA PHE A 128 4.85 26.46 -6.20
C PHE A 128 4.52 25.28 -5.29
N GLY A 129 3.55 24.44 -5.68
CA GLY A 129 3.14 23.23 -4.95
C GLY A 129 3.92 21.97 -5.33
N SER A 130 5.05 22.10 -6.05
CA SER A 130 5.87 20.95 -6.42
C SER A 130 6.42 20.22 -5.22
N LEU A 131 6.35 18.88 -5.25
CA LEU A 131 6.91 18.01 -4.21
C LEU A 131 8.44 18.10 -4.12
N GLY A 132 9.10 18.63 -5.17
CA GLY A 132 10.52 18.98 -5.13
C GLY A 132 10.87 20.01 -4.05
N HIS A 133 9.91 20.85 -3.63
CA HIS A 133 10.10 21.82 -2.55
C HIS A 133 9.99 21.20 -1.14
N ALA A 134 9.46 19.99 -1.00
CA ALA A 134 9.21 19.37 0.31
C ALA A 134 10.48 18.90 1.04
N GLY A 135 11.61 18.81 0.36
CA GLY A 135 12.89 18.41 0.94
C GLY A 135 12.82 17.02 1.58
N SER A 136 13.23 16.90 2.84
CA SER A 136 13.21 15.63 3.59
C SER A 136 11.82 15.04 3.84
N ARG A 137 10.76 15.82 3.69
CA ARG A 137 9.36 15.38 3.87
C ARG A 137 8.78 14.71 2.64
N THR A 138 9.45 14.77 1.50
CA THR A 138 8.97 14.17 0.23
C THR A 138 8.62 12.71 0.39
N TRP A 139 9.43 11.96 1.15
CA TRP A 139 9.17 10.55 1.42
C TRP A 139 7.80 10.34 2.09
N ASP A 140 7.48 11.10 3.12
CA ASP A 140 6.22 10.98 3.86
C ASP A 140 5.03 11.37 2.97
N LEU A 141 5.22 12.34 2.07
CA LEU A 141 4.18 12.84 1.17
C LEU A 141 3.88 11.88 0.01
N VAL A 142 4.87 11.15 -0.49
CA VAL A 142 4.71 10.29 -1.66
C VAL A 142 4.74 8.81 -1.26
N GLU A 143 5.89 8.32 -0.81
CA GLU A 143 6.09 6.92 -0.44
C GLU A 143 5.23 6.51 0.75
N GLY A 144 5.19 7.35 1.76
CA GLY A 144 4.37 7.15 2.95
C GLY A 144 2.89 7.04 2.59
N ARG A 145 2.37 7.97 1.78
CA ARG A 145 0.96 7.93 1.32
C ARG A 145 0.68 6.75 0.42
N TYR A 146 1.61 6.40 -0.45
CA TYR A 146 1.50 5.17 -1.24
C TYR A 146 1.36 3.94 -0.36
N ALA A 147 2.23 3.79 0.65
CA ALA A 147 2.15 2.68 1.59
C ALA A 147 0.82 2.65 2.34
N LEU A 148 0.34 3.80 2.85
CA LEU A 148 -0.98 3.88 3.50
C LEU A 148 -2.11 3.45 2.57
N CYS A 149 -2.05 3.84 1.29
CA CYS A 149 -3.03 3.41 0.29
C CYS A 149 -3.01 1.89 0.09
N VAL A 150 -1.84 1.30 -0.09
CA VAL A 150 -1.69 -0.17 -0.25
C VAL A 150 -2.20 -0.92 0.97
N LEU A 151 -1.89 -0.46 2.16
CA LEU A 151 -2.33 -1.07 3.40
C LEU A 151 -3.86 -1.03 3.53
N PHE A 152 -4.46 0.15 3.36
CA PHE A 152 -5.88 0.36 3.60
C PHE A 152 -6.75 -0.16 2.46
N GLU A 153 -6.42 0.20 1.21
CA GLU A 153 -7.28 -0.08 0.06
C GLU A 153 -7.12 -1.52 -0.45
N TYR A 154 -5.94 -2.13 -0.28
CA TYR A 154 -5.67 -3.45 -0.86
C TYR A 154 -5.48 -4.54 0.19
N ALA A 155 -4.55 -4.38 1.12
CA ALA A 155 -4.32 -5.42 2.13
C ALA A 155 -5.52 -5.60 3.07
N ALA A 156 -6.12 -4.50 3.56
CA ALA A 156 -7.30 -4.57 4.41
C ALA A 156 -8.56 -5.02 3.64
N THR A 157 -8.75 -4.56 2.40
CA THR A 157 -9.88 -4.98 1.57
C THR A 157 -9.84 -6.47 1.23
N LEU A 158 -8.64 -7.04 1.07
CA LEU A 158 -8.46 -8.47 0.91
C LEU A 158 -8.57 -9.24 2.24
N GLY A 159 -8.75 -8.56 3.36
CA GLY A 159 -8.88 -9.18 4.67
C GLY A 159 -7.58 -9.71 5.25
N LEU A 160 -6.41 -9.28 4.76
CA LEU A 160 -5.11 -9.72 5.26
C LEU A 160 -4.70 -9.02 6.55
N ILE A 161 -5.23 -7.82 6.77
CA ILE A 161 -4.95 -7.01 7.96
C ILE A 161 -6.24 -6.41 8.51
N ASP A 162 -6.25 -6.20 9.81
CA ASP A 162 -7.20 -5.32 10.48
C ASP A 162 -6.61 -3.92 10.54
N VAL A 163 -7.46 -2.91 10.54
CA VAL A 163 -7.07 -1.51 10.57
C VAL A 163 -7.75 -0.75 11.69
N ALA A 164 -6.99 0.12 12.36
CA ALA A 164 -7.52 1.16 13.24
C ALA A 164 -7.31 2.50 12.54
N TYR A 165 -8.37 3.30 12.40
CA TYR A 165 -8.31 4.56 11.67
C TYR A 165 -9.22 5.62 12.29
N THR A 166 -8.91 6.88 11.99
CA THR A 166 -9.69 8.06 12.36
C THR A 166 -10.10 8.82 11.09
N ASP A 167 -10.85 9.91 11.26
CA ASP A 167 -11.12 10.83 10.16
C ASP A 167 -9.78 11.30 9.53
N PRO A 168 -9.58 11.21 8.23
CA PRO A 168 -8.35 11.66 7.56
C PRO A 168 -8.13 13.18 7.67
N ARG A 169 -9.19 13.97 7.88
CA ARG A 169 -9.10 15.41 8.02
C ARG A 169 -8.31 15.79 9.27
N GLY A 170 -7.19 16.45 9.08
CA GLY A 170 -6.31 16.88 10.15
C GLY A 170 -5.48 15.77 10.81
N ALA A 171 -5.64 14.49 10.43
CA ALA A 171 -4.88 13.38 10.98
C ALA A 171 -3.37 13.49 10.72
N ARG A 172 -3.01 14.07 9.58
CA ARG A 172 -1.63 14.42 9.21
C ARG A 172 -1.59 15.83 8.65
N GLN A 173 -0.50 16.55 8.95
CA GLN A 173 -0.36 17.96 8.52
C GLN A 173 0.99 18.25 7.86
N ASP A 174 1.77 17.24 7.60
CA ASP A 174 3.10 17.32 6.98
C ASP A 174 3.10 17.91 5.56
N TYR A 175 1.98 17.81 4.84
CA TYR A 175 1.78 18.38 3.50
C TYR A 175 1.59 19.91 3.50
N ARG A 176 1.26 20.52 4.63
CA ARG A 176 1.02 21.98 4.73
C ARG A 176 2.24 22.84 4.49
N VAL A 177 3.40 22.23 4.33
CA VAL A 177 4.64 22.92 3.91
C VAL A 177 4.63 23.29 2.42
N LEU A 178 3.75 22.66 1.65
CA LEU A 178 3.60 22.95 0.23
C LEU A 178 2.68 24.16 0.05
N TRP A 179 3.04 25.02 -0.87
CA TRP A 179 2.27 26.24 -1.19
C TRP A 179 0.84 25.88 -1.63
N GLY A 180 -0.16 26.56 -1.05
CA GLY A 180 -1.58 26.36 -1.33
C GLY A 180 -2.19 25.07 -0.74
N ALA A 181 -1.39 24.19 -0.12
CA ALA A 181 -1.89 22.95 0.46
C ALA A 181 -2.61 23.13 1.79
N ASP A 182 -2.56 24.33 2.40
CA ASP A 182 -3.36 24.74 3.56
C ASP A 182 -4.87 24.71 3.28
N GLN A 183 -5.27 24.81 2.01
CA GLN A 183 -6.65 24.66 1.56
C GLN A 183 -7.16 23.20 1.66
N LEU A 184 -6.27 22.23 1.74
CA LEU A 184 -6.64 20.82 1.81
C LEU A 184 -6.97 20.41 3.24
N SER A 185 -8.05 19.68 3.41
CA SER A 185 -8.41 19.07 4.69
C SER A 185 -7.57 17.82 5.03
N CYS A 186 -7.09 17.11 4.01
CA CYS A 186 -6.12 16.00 4.06
C CYS A 186 -5.43 15.88 2.71
N LEU A 187 -4.26 15.28 2.66
CA LEU A 187 -3.56 14.97 1.41
C LEU A 187 -4.10 13.69 0.78
N SER A 188 -4.49 12.73 1.61
CA SER A 188 -4.99 11.43 1.21
C SER A 188 -6.12 10.98 2.12
N ARG A 189 -7.14 10.31 1.56
CA ARG A 189 -8.19 9.65 2.33
C ARG A 189 -7.67 8.58 3.30
N TYR A 190 -6.43 8.15 3.14
CA TYR A 190 -5.76 7.16 3.98
C TYR A 190 -4.97 7.79 5.13
N ASP A 191 -4.93 9.11 5.23
CA ASP A 191 -4.16 9.84 6.26
C ASP A 191 -4.57 9.48 7.69
N GLY A 192 -5.82 9.05 7.87
CA GLY A 192 -6.37 8.62 9.14
C GLY A 192 -5.94 7.22 9.62
N LEU A 193 -5.17 6.45 8.83
CA LEU A 193 -4.71 5.13 9.25
C LEU A 193 -3.75 5.27 10.45
N ALA A 194 -4.19 4.78 11.62
CA ALA A 194 -3.47 4.88 12.88
C ALA A 194 -2.63 3.64 13.19
N ALA A 195 -3.21 2.45 12.99
CA ALA A 195 -2.51 1.19 13.24
C ALA A 195 -3.06 0.08 12.35
N ILE A 196 -2.27 -0.98 12.19
CA ILE A 196 -2.63 -2.21 11.50
C ILE A 196 -2.29 -3.42 12.35
N ARG A 197 -2.96 -4.54 12.08
CA ARG A 197 -2.64 -5.85 12.64
C ARG A 197 -2.75 -6.90 11.54
N VAL A 198 -1.69 -7.65 11.30
CA VAL A 198 -1.78 -8.84 10.44
C VAL A 198 -2.64 -9.86 11.20
N ASN A 199 -3.80 -10.21 10.64
CA ASN A 199 -4.71 -11.18 11.27
C ASN A 199 -4.32 -12.63 10.89
N GLU A 200 -5.09 -13.62 11.35
CA GLU A 200 -4.80 -15.05 11.10
C GLU A 200 -4.74 -15.37 9.61
N LEU A 201 -5.69 -14.83 8.84
CA LEU A 201 -5.74 -15.01 7.39
C LEU A 201 -4.52 -14.39 6.69
N GLY A 202 -4.17 -13.16 7.08
CA GLY A 202 -2.96 -12.50 6.62
C GLY A 202 -1.70 -13.25 7.00
N GLY A 203 -1.65 -13.80 8.21
CA GLY A 203 -0.57 -14.67 8.66
C GLY A 203 -0.39 -15.88 7.74
N ALA A 204 -1.47 -16.59 7.43
CA ALA A 204 -1.44 -17.74 6.51
C ALA A 204 -1.00 -17.36 5.09
N VAL A 205 -1.36 -16.15 4.60
CA VAL A 205 -1.03 -15.69 3.24
C VAL A 205 0.38 -15.09 3.14
N LEU A 206 0.78 -14.28 4.13
CA LEU A 206 2.02 -13.50 4.08
C LEU A 206 3.24 -14.26 4.61
N HIS A 207 3.01 -15.24 5.51
CA HIS A 207 4.07 -16.00 6.15
C HIS A 207 4.22 -17.43 5.61
N ASP A 208 3.44 -17.82 4.60
CA ASP A 208 3.68 -19.09 3.90
C ASP A 208 5.05 -18.99 3.21
N PRO A 209 6.04 -19.80 3.67
CA PRO A 209 7.38 -19.78 3.11
C PRO A 209 7.41 -20.20 1.63
N GLU A 210 6.37 -20.89 1.17
CA GLU A 210 6.21 -21.29 -0.22
C GLU A 210 5.50 -20.23 -1.07
N ALA A 211 4.73 -19.32 -0.47
CA ALA A 211 3.99 -18.29 -1.21
C ALA A 211 4.92 -17.24 -1.81
N LEU A 212 5.88 -16.70 -1.05
CA LEU A 212 6.78 -15.63 -1.50
C LEU A 212 7.73 -16.06 -2.63
N PRO A 213 8.43 -17.21 -2.54
CA PRO A 213 9.26 -17.73 -3.63
C PRO A 213 8.47 -18.02 -4.91
N ARG A 214 7.27 -18.62 -4.79
CA ARG A 214 6.37 -18.85 -5.94
C ARG A 214 5.96 -17.55 -6.64
N LEU A 215 6.03 -16.42 -5.93
CA LEU A 215 5.73 -15.10 -6.44
C LEU A 215 6.94 -14.38 -7.06
N GLY A 216 8.14 -14.96 -6.96
CA GLY A 216 9.38 -14.29 -7.33
C GLY A 216 9.69 -13.07 -6.45
N LEU A 217 9.13 -13.03 -5.24
CA LEU A 217 9.37 -11.96 -4.28
C LEU A 217 10.55 -12.33 -3.37
N PRO A 218 11.38 -11.36 -2.96
CA PRO A 218 12.45 -11.62 -2.03
C PRO A 218 11.87 -12.07 -0.68
N VAL A 219 12.33 -13.20 -0.19
CA VAL A 219 12.02 -13.65 1.17
C VAL A 219 12.70 -12.69 2.15
N PRO A 220 11.98 -12.06 3.09
CA PRO A 220 12.60 -11.25 4.12
C PRO A 220 13.59 -12.14 4.88
N ARG A 221 14.86 -11.77 4.90
CA ARG A 221 15.82 -12.44 5.78
C ARG A 221 15.34 -12.21 7.21
N ARG A 222 14.93 -13.27 7.92
CA ARG A 222 14.78 -13.21 9.38
C ARG A 222 16.13 -12.74 9.89
N GLY A 223 16.15 -11.58 10.55
CA GLY A 223 17.32 -11.12 11.28
C GLY A 223 17.77 -12.26 12.18
N ALA A 224 19.00 -12.72 12.02
CA ALA A 224 19.62 -13.58 12.99
C ALA A 224 19.85 -12.73 14.24
N ASP A 225 18.82 -12.60 15.07
CA ASP A 225 18.97 -12.15 16.44
C ASP A 225 19.70 -13.26 17.19
N GLY A 226 21.00 -13.31 16.96
CA GLY A 226 21.92 -13.98 17.84
C GLY A 226 21.92 -13.23 19.16
N ILE A 227 21.10 -13.69 20.08
CA ILE A 227 21.31 -13.42 21.50
C ILE A 227 22.64 -14.14 21.83
N GLY A 228 23.71 -13.38 21.77
CA GLY A 228 24.98 -13.83 22.33
C GLY A 228 24.80 -14.01 23.82
N GLU A 229 24.72 -15.25 24.26
CA GLU A 229 24.98 -15.63 25.63
C GLU A 229 26.38 -15.15 25.99
N THR A 230 26.46 -14.09 26.77
CA THR A 230 27.68 -13.74 27.51
C THR A 230 27.88 -14.80 28.58
N GLY A 231 28.63 -15.83 28.21
CA GLY A 231 29.20 -16.76 29.16
C GLY A 231 30.07 -16.00 30.14
N ALA A 232 29.62 -15.87 31.36
CA ALA A 232 30.44 -15.58 32.49
C ALA A 232 31.35 -16.79 32.70
N ASP A 233 32.64 -16.65 32.51
CA ASP A 233 33.61 -17.58 33.11
C ASP A 233 34.54 -16.83 34.04
N ARG A 234 34.62 -17.42 35.21
CA ARG A 234 35.50 -17.07 36.35
C ARG A 234 36.93 -17.44 36.05
N ARG A 235 37.86 -16.56 36.26
CA ARG A 235 39.01 -16.81 37.17
C ARG A 235 39.80 -15.51 37.37
#